data_445504ec4661470d8ea2b4adc87f7222
#
_entry.id   445504ec4661470d8ea2b4adc87f7222
#
_cell.length_a   1.000
_cell.length_b   1.000
_cell.length_c   1.000
_cell.angle_alpha   90.00
_cell.angle_beta   90.00
_cell.angle_gamma   90.00
#
_symmetry.space_group_name_H-M   'P 1'
#
loop_
_entity.id
_entity.type
_entity.pdbx_description
1 polymer ?
#
loop_
_entity_poly.entity_id
_entity_poly.type
_entity_poly.pdbx_seq_one_letter_code
_entity_poly.pdbx_strand_id
1 'polypeptide(L)'
;MPARRARTGKGAGRTREEVSAGGIVVRRNSGTDVFLVIRDSYSNWGFPKGHLEKGETAEAAALREVAEETGLSDLRMHGAVDTIDWYFRFRGRLVHKVCHFFLIETDLEATSPQREEGITACRWETFEEASALISYDNARAVLRRAAEMMQAGQSGG
;
A
#
# COMPACT_ATOMS: atom_id res chain seq x y z
N MET A 1 21.58 6.31 -22.40
CA MET A 1 20.87 5.76 -22.89
C MET A 1 20.57 5.44 -22.89
N PRO A 2 20.96 5.54 -22.55
CA PRO A 2 20.29 4.97 -22.69
C PRO A 2 20.05 4.36 -22.71
N ALA A 3 20.21 4.27 -22.36
CA ALA A 3 19.65 3.48 -22.70
C ALA A 3 19.45 2.99 -22.70
N ARG A 4 19.46 2.97 -22.42
CA ARG A 4 18.93 2.21 -22.71
C ARG A 4 18.74 1.57 -22.96
N ARG A 5 18.90 1.51 -22.91
CA ARG A 5 18.46 0.67 -23.38
C ARG A 5 18.48 -0.22 -23.68
N ALA A 6 18.61 -0.24 -23.63
CA ALA A 6 18.38 -1.14 -24.13
C ALA A 6 18.38 -1.84 -24.33
N ARG A 7 18.44 -2.00 -24.52
CA ARG A 7 18.23 -2.81 -24.93
C ARG A 7 18.17 -3.75 -24.97
N THR A 8 18.08 -3.85 -25.01
CA THR A 8 17.95 -4.61 -25.36
C THR A 8 17.53 -5.56 -25.30
N GLY A 9 17.25 -5.49 -25.47
CA GLY A 9 16.16 -6.29 -25.60
C GLY A 9 16.15 -7.75 -25.44
N LYS A 10 17.05 -8.32 -25.08
CA LYS A 10 17.04 -9.78 -24.94
C LYS A 10 16.26 -10.17 -23.72
N GLY A 11 15.43 -11.18 -23.83
CA GLY A 11 14.54 -11.57 -22.77
C GLY A 11 15.22 -11.85 -21.45
N ALA A 12 16.31 -12.59 -21.48
CA ALA A 12 16.95 -13.01 -20.23
C ALA A 12 17.50 -11.84 -19.42
N GLY A 13 17.96 -10.79 -20.10
CA GLY A 13 18.54 -9.63 -19.40
C GLY A 13 17.54 -8.56 -19.05
N ARG A 14 16.30 -8.73 -19.39
CA ARG A 14 15.31 -7.66 -19.21
C ARG A 14 14.83 -7.56 -17.77
N THR A 15 14.59 -6.31 -17.35
CA THR A 15 13.90 -6.04 -16.11
C THR A 15 12.41 -6.27 -16.33
N ARG A 16 11.81 -7.04 -15.44
CA ARG A 16 10.37 -7.25 -15.45
C ARG A 16 9.74 -6.21 -14.53
N GLU A 17 8.70 -5.52 -15.00
CA GLU A 17 8.02 -4.53 -14.18
C GLU A 17 6.71 -5.10 -13.65
N GLU A 18 6.45 -4.87 -12.37
CA GLU A 18 5.21 -5.26 -11.73
C GLU A 18 4.60 -4.04 -11.07
N VAL A 19 3.32 -3.80 -11.32
CA VAL A 19 2.62 -2.63 -10.80
C VAL A 19 1.54 -3.08 -9.83
N SER A 20 1.56 -2.48 -8.64
CA SER A 20 0.59 -2.73 -7.57
C SER A 20 -0.04 -1.42 -7.14
N ALA A 21 -1.15 -1.54 -6.43
CA ALA A 21 -1.77 -0.39 -5.77
C ALA A 21 -2.22 -0.83 -4.39
N GLY A 22 -2.25 0.10 -3.47
CA GLY A 22 -2.66 -0.18 -2.11
C GLY A 22 -3.19 1.03 -1.40
N GLY A 23 -3.58 0.84 -0.16
CA GLY A 23 -4.25 1.88 0.61
C GLY A 23 -3.62 2.12 1.97
N ILE A 24 -3.48 3.39 2.30
CA ILE A 24 -3.26 3.83 3.66
C ILE A 24 -4.67 4.10 4.19
N VAL A 25 -5.18 3.19 5.01
CA VAL A 25 -6.56 3.24 5.48
C VAL A 25 -6.59 3.95 6.82
N VAL A 26 -7.41 4.99 6.90
CA VAL A 26 -7.52 5.82 8.09
C VAL A 26 -8.94 5.77 8.62
N ARG A 27 -9.04 5.76 9.96
CA ARG A 27 -10.31 5.84 10.67
C ARG A 27 -10.15 6.84 11.81
N ARG A 28 -11.16 7.69 11.98
CA ARG A 28 -11.13 8.62 13.12
C ARG A 28 -11.69 7.92 14.33
N ASN A 29 -10.91 7.90 15.40
CA ASN A 29 -11.26 7.24 16.65
C ASN A 29 -11.25 8.28 17.77
N SER A 30 -12.44 8.83 18.11
CA SER A 30 -12.59 9.81 19.19
C SER A 30 -11.66 11.01 19.02
N GLY A 31 -11.60 11.56 17.79
CA GLY A 31 -10.79 12.72 17.50
C GLY A 31 -9.34 12.42 17.13
N THR A 32 -8.93 11.17 17.20
CA THR A 32 -7.59 10.74 16.85
C THR A 32 -7.66 9.88 15.60
N ASP A 33 -6.78 10.14 14.65
CA ASP A 33 -6.68 9.31 13.45
C ASP A 33 -5.90 8.04 13.77
N VAL A 34 -6.45 6.90 13.37
CA VAL A 34 -5.74 5.61 13.45
C VAL A 34 -5.63 5.03 12.06
N PHE A 35 -4.53 4.35 11.82
CA PHE A 35 -4.18 3.81 10.52
C PHE A 35 -4.11 2.30 10.57
N LEU A 36 -4.56 1.65 9.51
CA LEU A 36 -4.58 0.20 9.46
C LEU A 36 -3.24 -0.32 8.95
N VAL A 37 -2.62 -1.17 9.74
CA VAL A 37 -1.42 -1.90 9.31
C VAL A 37 -1.74 -3.38 9.28
N ILE A 38 -1.15 -4.09 8.34
CA ILE A 38 -1.34 -5.53 8.19
C ILE A 38 -0.01 -6.24 8.32
N ARG A 39 -0.08 -7.49 8.77
CA ARG A 39 1.10 -8.33 8.93
C ARG A 39 1.02 -9.47 7.93
N ASP A 40 2.11 -9.68 7.20
CA ASP A 40 2.17 -10.76 6.23
C ASP A 40 2.67 -12.06 6.87
N SER A 41 2.78 -13.11 6.06
CA SER A 41 3.17 -14.44 6.55
C SER A 41 4.65 -14.50 6.95
N TYR A 42 5.44 -13.50 6.62
CA TYR A 42 6.85 -13.40 7.00
C TYR A 42 7.04 -12.49 8.22
N SER A 43 5.94 -12.14 8.89
CA SER A 43 5.93 -11.27 10.08
C SER A 43 6.34 -9.84 9.78
N ASN A 44 6.19 -9.39 8.54
CA ASN A 44 6.43 -8.00 8.17
C ASN A 44 5.14 -7.21 8.22
N TRP A 45 5.23 -6.00 8.74
CA TRP A 45 4.09 -5.09 8.84
C TRP A 45 4.15 -4.05 7.74
N GLY A 46 3.02 -3.79 7.12
CA GLY A 46 2.90 -2.81 6.04
C GLY A 46 1.44 -2.51 5.77
N PHE A 47 1.12 -2.19 4.52
CA PHE A 47 -0.23 -1.77 4.12
C PHE A 47 -0.82 -2.75 3.11
N PRO A 48 -2.16 -2.88 3.08
CA PRO A 48 -2.80 -3.74 2.09
C PRO A 48 -2.51 -3.22 0.68
N LYS A 49 -2.13 -4.12 -0.21
CA LYS A 49 -1.80 -3.80 -1.60
C LYS A 49 -1.77 -5.07 -2.42
N GLY A 50 -1.86 -4.91 -3.73
CA GLY A 50 -1.74 -6.04 -4.64
C GLY A 50 -1.68 -5.58 -6.08
N HIS A 51 -1.49 -6.52 -6.96
CA HIS A 51 -1.30 -6.25 -8.39
C HIS A 51 -2.57 -5.74 -9.04
N LEU A 52 -2.41 -4.84 -10.01
CA LEU A 52 -3.53 -4.39 -10.83
C LEU A 52 -3.99 -5.53 -11.72
N GLU A 53 -5.29 -5.66 -11.88
CA GLU A 53 -5.88 -6.56 -12.84
C GLU A 53 -5.98 -5.85 -14.18
N LYS A 54 -6.09 -6.63 -15.25
CA LYS A 54 -6.14 -6.08 -16.59
C LYS A 54 -7.30 -5.10 -16.72
N GLY A 55 -6.98 -3.90 -17.20
CA GLY A 55 -7.99 -2.85 -17.39
C GLY A 55 -8.37 -2.10 -16.14
N GLU A 56 -7.78 -2.43 -15.01
CA GLU A 56 -8.11 -1.81 -13.73
C GLU A 56 -7.27 -0.56 -13.53
N THR A 57 -7.89 0.52 -13.02
CA THR A 57 -7.12 1.68 -12.61
C THR A 57 -6.43 1.41 -11.28
N ALA A 58 -5.38 2.17 -10.99
CA ALA A 58 -4.69 2.03 -9.70
C ALA A 58 -5.63 2.30 -8.52
N GLU A 59 -6.51 3.30 -8.65
CA GLU A 59 -7.47 3.61 -7.58
C GLU A 59 -8.43 2.45 -7.34
N ALA A 60 -8.95 1.86 -8.41
CA ALA A 60 -9.88 0.73 -8.28
C ALA A 60 -9.15 -0.47 -7.66
N ALA A 61 -7.92 -0.72 -8.08
CA ALA A 61 -7.13 -1.80 -7.52
C ALA A 61 -6.86 -1.60 -6.04
N ALA A 62 -6.55 -0.37 -5.62
CA ALA A 62 -6.32 -0.08 -4.21
C ALA A 62 -7.55 -0.38 -3.37
N LEU A 63 -8.73 0.07 -3.83
CA LEU A 63 -9.97 -0.21 -3.11
C LEU A 63 -10.26 -1.70 -3.03
N ARG A 64 -10.08 -2.39 -4.14
CA ARG A 64 -10.32 -3.84 -4.18
C ARG A 64 -9.36 -4.59 -3.26
N GLU A 65 -8.07 -4.27 -3.32
CA GLU A 65 -7.08 -4.97 -2.50
C GLU A 65 -7.30 -4.72 -1.01
N VAL A 66 -7.64 -3.48 -0.63
CA VAL A 66 -7.95 -3.19 0.77
C VAL A 66 -9.14 -4.04 1.22
N ALA A 67 -10.20 -4.08 0.42
CA ALA A 67 -11.40 -4.85 0.78
C ALA A 67 -11.06 -6.34 0.90
N GLU A 68 -10.29 -6.88 -0.04
CA GLU A 68 -9.96 -8.30 -0.05
C GLU A 68 -9.06 -8.69 1.12
N GLU A 69 -8.05 -7.89 1.42
CA GLU A 69 -7.06 -8.27 2.42
C GLU A 69 -7.51 -8.00 3.85
N THR A 70 -8.41 -7.05 4.06
CA THR A 70 -8.81 -6.63 5.39
C THR A 70 -10.27 -6.91 5.73
N GLY A 71 -11.08 -7.24 4.75
CA GLY A 71 -12.51 -7.44 4.96
C GLY A 71 -13.31 -6.17 5.14
N LEU A 72 -12.68 -5.00 5.00
CA LEU A 72 -13.39 -3.73 5.15
C LEU A 72 -14.24 -3.44 3.92
N SER A 73 -15.41 -2.89 4.16
CA SER A 73 -16.26 -2.29 3.14
C SER A 73 -16.43 -0.80 3.49
N ASP A 74 -17.32 -0.09 2.83
CA ASP A 74 -17.55 1.33 3.12
C ASP A 74 -16.24 2.10 3.06
N LEU A 75 -15.52 1.96 1.96
CA LEU A 75 -14.23 2.60 1.76
C LEU A 75 -14.42 3.85 0.92
N ARG A 76 -13.88 4.97 1.39
CA ARG A 76 -13.99 6.26 0.71
C ARG A 76 -12.62 6.70 0.25
N MET A 77 -12.49 6.88 -1.06
CA MET A 77 -11.22 7.29 -1.68
C MET A 77 -10.99 8.78 -1.46
N HIS A 78 -9.85 9.14 -0.89
CA HIS A 78 -9.46 10.54 -0.71
C HIS A 78 -8.52 11.02 -1.80
N GLY A 79 -7.58 10.18 -2.24
CA GLY A 79 -6.67 10.56 -3.29
C GLY A 79 -5.31 9.90 -3.17
N ALA A 80 -4.45 10.21 -4.12
CA ALA A 80 -3.11 9.63 -4.18
C ALA A 80 -2.23 10.18 -3.07
N VAL A 81 -1.47 9.31 -2.44
CA VAL A 81 -0.49 9.70 -1.42
C VAL A 81 0.90 9.74 -2.04
N ASP A 82 1.36 8.63 -2.59
CA ASP A 82 2.70 8.52 -3.12
C ASP A 82 2.83 7.26 -3.94
N THR A 83 3.87 7.22 -4.76
CA THR A 83 4.25 6.02 -5.50
C THR A 83 5.67 5.67 -5.06
N ILE A 84 5.87 4.43 -4.68
CA ILE A 84 7.20 3.95 -4.30
C ILE A 84 7.59 2.83 -5.25
N ASP A 85 8.89 2.61 -5.39
CA ASP A 85 9.38 1.54 -6.24
C ASP A 85 10.64 0.96 -5.65
N TRP A 86 10.91 -0.28 -6.02
CA TRP A 86 12.13 -0.95 -5.60
C TRP A 86 12.45 -2.07 -6.58
N TYR A 87 13.68 -2.59 -6.49
CA TYR A 87 14.15 -3.67 -7.35
C TYR A 87 14.50 -4.88 -6.49
N PHE A 88 14.24 -6.05 -7.03
CA PHE A 88 14.68 -7.29 -6.39
C PHE A 88 14.89 -8.35 -7.47
N ARG A 89 15.60 -9.41 -7.10
CA ARG A 89 15.81 -10.53 -8.02
C ARG A 89 14.90 -11.68 -7.64
N PHE A 90 14.27 -12.24 -8.66
CA PHE A 90 13.44 -13.41 -8.50
C PHE A 90 13.79 -14.39 -9.61
N ARG A 91 14.30 -15.55 -9.19
CA ARG A 91 14.72 -16.62 -10.11
C ARG A 91 15.70 -16.10 -11.18
N GLY A 92 16.68 -15.33 -10.73
CA GLY A 92 17.71 -14.80 -11.61
C GLY A 92 17.33 -13.62 -12.44
N ARG A 93 16.07 -13.17 -12.38
CA ARG A 93 15.61 -12.01 -13.16
C ARG A 93 15.46 -10.81 -12.25
N LEU A 94 15.84 -9.65 -12.77
CA LEU A 94 15.64 -8.40 -12.07
C LEU A 94 14.18 -7.98 -12.21
N VAL A 95 13.54 -7.69 -11.08
CA VAL A 95 12.14 -7.25 -11.05
C VAL A 95 12.10 -5.84 -10.50
N HIS A 96 11.43 -4.95 -11.22
CA HIS A 96 11.16 -3.58 -10.79
C HIS A 96 9.71 -3.51 -10.33
N LYS A 97 9.51 -3.29 -9.04
CA LYS A 97 8.16 -3.23 -8.48
C LYS A 97 7.79 -1.79 -8.20
N VAL A 98 6.60 -1.40 -8.67
CA VAL A 98 6.06 -0.06 -8.47
C VAL A 98 4.74 -0.21 -7.72
N CYS A 99 4.55 0.58 -6.67
CA CYS A 99 3.31 0.54 -5.91
C CYS A 99 2.76 1.94 -5.70
N HIS A 100 1.50 2.13 -6.11
CA HIS A 100 0.77 3.39 -5.97
C HIS A 100 -0.10 3.30 -4.71
N PHE A 101 0.11 4.21 -3.77
CA PHE A 101 -0.66 4.22 -2.52
C PHE A 101 -1.64 5.39 -2.50
N PHE A 102 -2.83 5.10 -1.98
CA PHE A 102 -3.94 6.05 -1.90
C PHE A 102 -4.42 6.17 -0.46
N LEU A 103 -4.90 7.35 -0.10
CA LEU A 103 -5.51 7.57 1.21
C LEU A 103 -6.98 7.17 1.11
N ILE A 104 -7.39 6.26 1.98
CA ILE A 104 -8.74 5.68 1.97
C ILE A 104 -9.28 5.76 3.39
N GLU A 105 -10.49 6.25 3.53
CA GLU A 105 -11.11 6.40 4.85
C GLU A 105 -12.25 5.42 5.02
N THR A 106 -12.43 4.94 6.25
CA THR A 106 -13.58 4.11 6.62
C THR A 106 -14.03 4.48 8.03
N ASP A 107 -15.30 4.23 8.32
CA ASP A 107 -15.81 4.34 9.68
C ASP A 107 -15.85 2.99 10.39
N LEU A 108 -15.60 1.91 9.66
CA LEU A 108 -15.68 0.56 10.20
C LEU A 108 -14.39 0.19 10.93
N GLU A 109 -14.55 -0.52 12.04
CA GLU A 109 -13.41 -0.95 12.85
C GLU A 109 -13.08 -2.42 12.64
N ALA A 110 -14.10 -3.27 12.54
CA ALA A 110 -13.90 -4.71 12.49
C ALA A 110 -13.22 -5.12 11.20
N THR A 111 -12.15 -5.91 11.32
CA THR A 111 -11.41 -6.42 10.18
C THR A 111 -11.45 -7.94 10.17
N SER A 112 -11.16 -8.49 9.00
CA SER A 112 -11.10 -9.93 8.80
C SER A 112 -9.88 -10.21 7.93
N PRO A 113 -8.70 -10.47 8.54
CA PRO A 113 -7.49 -10.69 7.76
C PRO A 113 -7.67 -11.84 6.78
N GLN A 114 -7.26 -11.61 5.54
CA GLN A 114 -7.40 -12.62 4.49
C GLN A 114 -6.21 -13.57 4.55
N ARG A 115 -6.37 -14.67 5.28
CA ARG A 115 -5.26 -15.60 5.51
C ARG A 115 -4.82 -16.30 4.24
N GLU A 116 -5.73 -16.48 3.29
CA GLU A 116 -5.40 -17.10 2.00
C GLU A 116 -4.46 -16.22 1.19
N GLU A 117 -4.49 -14.90 1.43
CA GLU A 117 -3.59 -13.95 0.79
C GLU A 117 -2.31 -13.76 1.60
N GLY A 118 -2.14 -14.52 2.69
CA GLY A 118 -0.97 -14.40 3.53
C GLY A 118 -1.05 -13.33 4.60
N ILE A 119 -2.23 -12.74 4.82
CA ILE A 119 -2.39 -11.71 5.84
C ILE A 119 -2.73 -12.40 7.16
N THR A 120 -1.89 -12.19 8.18
CA THR A 120 -2.03 -12.88 9.46
C THR A 120 -2.62 -12.01 10.55
N ALA A 121 -2.62 -10.69 10.38
CA ALA A 121 -3.17 -9.76 11.36
C ALA A 121 -3.47 -8.42 10.72
N CYS A 122 -4.46 -7.73 11.30
CA CYS A 122 -4.79 -6.35 10.98
C CYS A 122 -4.86 -5.59 12.30
N ARG A 123 -4.26 -4.39 12.36
CA ARG A 123 -4.27 -3.58 13.58
C ARG A 123 -4.50 -2.12 13.23
N TRP A 124 -5.35 -1.46 14.03
CA TRP A 124 -5.51 0.00 13.97
C TRP A 124 -4.54 0.62 14.97
N GLU A 125 -3.70 1.52 14.49
CA GLU A 125 -2.64 2.12 15.31
C GLU A 125 -2.60 3.62 15.08
N THR A 126 -2.20 4.38 16.10
CA THR A 126 -1.90 5.81 15.91
C THR A 126 -0.74 5.95 14.94
N PHE A 127 -0.51 7.17 14.46
CA PHE A 127 0.62 7.41 13.56
C PHE A 127 1.94 6.94 14.17
N GLU A 128 2.17 7.28 15.44
CA GLU A 128 3.43 6.92 16.10
C GLU A 128 3.59 5.42 16.25
N GLU A 129 2.50 4.76 16.64
CA GLU A 129 2.52 3.30 16.81
C GLU A 129 2.69 2.59 15.48
N ALA A 130 1.95 3.03 14.46
CA ALA A 130 2.05 2.45 13.13
C ALA A 130 3.45 2.64 12.56
N SER A 131 4.00 3.84 12.72
CA SER A 131 5.33 4.16 12.22
C SER A 131 6.39 3.25 12.86
N ALA A 132 6.25 2.97 14.14
CA ALA A 132 7.18 2.09 14.85
C ALA A 132 7.03 0.63 14.41
N LEU A 133 5.82 0.23 14.03
CA LEU A 133 5.53 -1.15 13.70
C LEU A 133 5.92 -1.53 12.28
N ILE A 134 5.81 -0.60 11.33
CA ILE A 134 6.07 -0.85 9.92
C ILE A 134 7.50 -1.29 9.68
N SER A 135 7.66 -2.33 8.87
CA SER A 135 8.95 -3.00 8.67
C SER A 135 9.87 -2.30 7.66
N TYR A 136 9.32 -1.41 6.82
CA TYR A 136 10.07 -0.85 5.69
C TYR A 136 10.08 0.67 5.73
N ASP A 137 11.27 1.27 5.52
CA ASP A 137 11.43 2.72 5.56
C ASP A 137 10.60 3.42 4.48
N ASN A 138 10.53 2.84 3.28
CA ASN A 138 9.76 3.47 2.20
C ASN A 138 8.26 3.50 2.53
N ALA A 139 7.74 2.46 3.16
CA ALA A 139 6.34 2.42 3.59
C ALA A 139 6.09 3.42 4.72
N ARG A 140 7.07 3.59 5.61
CA ARG A 140 6.97 4.56 6.70
C ARG A 140 6.88 5.99 6.16
N ALA A 141 7.61 6.29 5.09
CA ALA A 141 7.54 7.59 4.45
C ALA A 141 6.16 7.85 3.83
N VAL A 142 5.55 6.82 3.25
CA VAL A 142 4.19 6.92 2.70
C VAL A 142 3.19 7.23 3.82
N LEU A 143 3.32 6.54 4.97
CA LEU A 143 2.45 6.81 6.12
C LEU A 143 2.55 8.27 6.56
N ARG A 144 3.76 8.81 6.60
CA ARG A 144 3.95 10.21 7.00
C ARG A 144 3.20 11.14 6.05
N ARG A 145 3.30 10.90 4.76
CA ARG A 145 2.58 11.74 3.79
C ARG A 145 1.07 11.62 3.95
N ALA A 146 0.57 10.43 4.21
CA ALA A 146 -0.87 10.24 4.43
C ALA A 146 -1.33 11.00 5.68
N ALA A 147 -0.55 10.95 6.75
CA ALA A 147 -0.88 11.68 7.97
C ALA A 147 -0.89 13.19 7.73
N GLU A 148 0.06 13.69 6.94
CA GLU A 148 0.10 15.11 6.59
C GLU A 148 -1.13 15.51 5.78
N MET A 149 -1.56 14.66 4.87
CA MET A 149 -2.77 14.90 4.09
C MET A 149 -4.01 15.01 4.99
N MET A 150 -4.10 14.15 6.00
CA MET A 150 -5.21 14.20 6.94
C MET A 150 -5.20 15.50 7.74
N GLN A 151 -4.04 15.94 8.18
CA GLN A 151 -3.93 17.21 8.92
C GLN A 151 -4.27 18.40 8.03
N ALA A 152 -3.81 18.41 6.80
CA ALA A 152 -4.11 19.49 5.86
C ALA A 152 -5.61 19.58 5.59
N GLY A 153 -6.28 18.44 5.43
CA GLY A 153 -7.72 18.41 5.24
C GLY A 153 -8.49 18.96 6.44
N GLN A 154 -8.03 18.64 7.64
CA GLN A 154 -8.64 19.13 8.87
C GLN A 154 -8.45 20.62 9.03
N SER A 155 -7.25 21.12 8.72
CA SER A 155 -6.94 22.54 8.83
C SER A 155 -7.71 23.38 7.82
N GLY A 156 -7.96 22.81 6.64
CA GLY A 156 -8.68 23.51 5.59
C GLY A 156 -10.21 23.48 5.74
N GLY A 157 -10.68 22.64 6.62
CA GLY A 157 -12.11 22.51 6.88
C GLY A 157 -12.61 23.46 7.94
#